data_cdf5d8af9aa8b200e4184945dbe65ac8
#
_entry.id   cdf5d8af9aa8b200e4184945dbe65ac8
#
_cell.length_a   1.000
_cell.length_b   1.000
_cell.length_c   1.000
_cell.angle_alpha   90.00
_cell.angle_beta   90.00
_cell.angle_gamma   90.00
#
_symmetry.space_group_name_H-M   'P 1'
#
loop_
_entity.id
_entity.type
_entity.pdbx_description
1 polymer ?
#
loop_
_entity_poly.entity_id
_entity_poly.type
_entity_poly.pdbx_seq_one_letter_code
_entity_poly.pdbx_strand_id
1 'polypeptide(L)'
;MCIRDSAKADKHNQLDRVFSFNGASYNSDCLIVWMDDEKAYMENFPLAFGRQMGFKHWNFRMKHPMKYKLFSELQRKDLDLFMFHEHGMPTGQLINDELACTDFNNRYKMLKSTLYNAVMAHVGKRDKDTLRIQMQEKRQVNEVFFKDLDNPKFWEADSLHYADERIVTEDLMKRNLSTNPKMIMFDACYNGSFHENDYIAGQYIFNDGQTLVAQGNTRNVLQDRWTIEMIGLLSHGVRAGQYNKLIASLEGHLFGDPTFRFAPIEANTLSTDITIHKNDKAYWENLLNSPYADVQSLAMRMLADADTQKELSPLLLKKYRESGFNTVRMEAIKLLSRYQDDNFIEALREGLNDTYEMVARQSAIYAGFVGDDSLLPAIVEALIEHNERLRVQMSANKALSLYPKEKVEKTIEDFYAKVDRLNENEEKKRLLRSLERMFVQEAKVHQTLMDVAAPEAKRISAIRNVRNYTFHFHVDDYLNVIRDAGNPQEVRVVMAEALGWFTNSVQRPHILEEIKKMQQTANLPEDLKAELEQTIKRLSL
;
A
#
# COMPACT_ATOMS: atom_id res chain seq x y z
N MET A 1 -24.80 -18.40 4.83
CA MET A 1 -23.40 -18.72 4.41
C MET A 1 -23.41 -20.15 3.89
N CYS A 2 -23.35 -20.33 2.59
CA CYS A 2 -23.23 -21.67 2.01
C CYS A 2 -21.78 -22.11 2.14
N ILE A 3 -21.49 -22.94 3.11
CA ILE A 3 -20.21 -23.65 3.19
C ILE A 3 -20.26 -24.69 2.07
N ARG A 4 -19.59 -24.44 0.95
CA ARG A 4 -19.36 -25.48 -0.07
C ARG A 4 -18.44 -26.51 0.54
N ASP A 5 -18.68 -27.77 0.25
CA ASP A 5 -17.91 -28.90 0.75
C ASP A 5 -16.44 -28.80 0.26
N SER A 6 -15.60 -28.11 1.04
CA SER A 6 -14.17 -27.96 0.77
C SER A 6 -13.38 -29.24 1.05
N ALA A 7 -13.99 -30.23 1.72
CA ALA A 7 -13.33 -31.48 2.07
C ALA A 7 -12.86 -32.28 0.81
N LYS A 8 -13.49 -32.06 -0.33
CA LYS A 8 -13.04 -32.64 -1.60
C LYS A 8 -11.85 -31.93 -2.21
N ALA A 9 -11.72 -30.61 -1.96
CA ALA A 9 -10.58 -29.82 -2.43
C ALA A 9 -9.30 -30.08 -1.61
N ASP A 10 -9.45 -30.40 -0.32
CA ASP A 10 -8.34 -30.71 0.59
C ASP A 10 -7.50 -31.92 0.16
N LYS A 11 -8.05 -32.86 -0.61
CA LYS A 11 -7.41 -34.15 -0.81
C LYS A 11 -6.48 -34.25 -2.02
N HIS A 12 -6.54 -33.31 -2.98
CA HIS A 12 -5.92 -33.56 -4.29
C HIS A 12 -5.22 -32.36 -4.94
N ASN A 13 -5.30 -31.13 -4.39
CA ASN A 13 -4.78 -29.96 -5.08
C ASN A 13 -3.73 -29.25 -4.25
N GLN A 14 -2.47 -29.54 -4.54
CA GLN A 14 -1.39 -28.64 -4.18
C GLN A 14 -1.58 -27.31 -4.92
N LEU A 15 -1.09 -26.20 -4.33
CA LEU A 15 -1.11 -24.89 -4.97
C LEU A 15 0.01 -24.82 -6.01
N ASP A 16 -0.28 -25.23 -7.23
CA ASP A 16 0.70 -25.34 -8.31
C ASP A 16 0.27 -24.68 -9.63
N ARG A 17 -0.88 -24.03 -9.61
CA ARG A 17 -1.39 -23.24 -10.75
C ARG A 17 -1.90 -21.90 -10.29
N VAL A 18 -1.08 -20.90 -10.52
CA VAL A 18 -1.29 -19.52 -10.08
C VAL A 18 -1.40 -18.61 -11.29
N PHE A 19 -2.38 -17.74 -11.28
CA PHE A 19 -2.53 -16.65 -12.22
C PHE A 19 -2.49 -15.31 -11.47
N SER A 20 -1.60 -14.41 -11.87
CA SER A 20 -1.51 -13.06 -11.37
C SER A 20 -1.79 -12.06 -12.49
N PHE A 21 -2.60 -11.06 -12.21
CA PHE A 21 -2.92 -9.98 -13.13
C PHE A 21 -2.66 -8.63 -12.49
N ASN A 22 -1.80 -7.83 -13.11
CA ASN A 22 -1.61 -6.44 -12.75
C ASN A 22 -2.42 -5.54 -13.68
N GLY A 23 -3.47 -4.97 -13.15
CA GLY A 23 -4.26 -3.92 -13.78
C GLY A 23 -3.54 -2.57 -13.74
N ALA A 24 -4.26 -1.56 -14.15
CA ALA A 24 -3.73 -0.23 -14.45
C ALA A 24 -2.97 0.47 -13.34
N SER A 25 -3.27 0.18 -12.10
CA SER A 25 -2.75 0.96 -10.98
C SER A 25 -1.63 0.29 -10.20
N TYR A 26 -1.53 -1.02 -10.29
CA TYR A 26 -0.59 -1.77 -9.50
C TYR A 26 0.75 -1.91 -10.22
N ASN A 27 1.76 -1.15 -9.78
CA ASN A 27 3.14 -1.24 -10.31
C ASN A 27 3.24 -1.35 -11.84
N SER A 28 2.17 -0.98 -12.53
CA SER A 28 1.98 -1.25 -13.95
C SER A 28 2.87 -0.41 -14.87
N ASP A 29 3.37 0.68 -14.36
CA ASP A 29 4.26 1.61 -15.03
C ASP A 29 5.75 1.31 -14.79
N CYS A 30 6.07 0.29 -13.96
CA CYS A 30 7.43 -0.08 -13.64
C CYS A 30 7.70 -1.58 -13.92
N LEU A 31 8.41 -1.87 -15.00
CA LEU A 31 8.81 -3.23 -15.35
C LEU A 31 9.75 -3.86 -14.31
N ILE A 32 10.61 -3.05 -13.70
CA ILE A 32 11.56 -3.52 -12.68
C ILE A 32 10.83 -4.03 -11.46
N VAL A 33 9.79 -3.33 -11.01
CA VAL A 33 8.96 -3.81 -9.89
C VAL A 33 8.38 -5.18 -10.19
N TRP A 34 7.87 -5.42 -11.40
CA TRP A 34 7.39 -6.74 -11.80
C TRP A 34 8.49 -7.81 -11.72
N MET A 35 9.69 -7.53 -12.21
CA MET A 35 10.81 -8.48 -12.19
C MET A 35 11.26 -8.81 -10.76
N ASP A 36 11.25 -7.84 -9.86
CA ASP A 36 11.54 -8.05 -8.45
C ASP A 36 10.45 -8.88 -7.77
N ASP A 37 9.18 -8.60 -8.06
CA ASP A 37 8.04 -9.38 -7.56
C ASP A 37 8.06 -10.82 -8.10
N GLU A 38 8.51 -11.06 -9.33
CA GLU A 38 8.64 -12.41 -9.88
C GLU A 38 9.51 -13.30 -8.99
N LYS A 39 10.64 -12.78 -8.51
CA LYS A 39 11.48 -13.51 -7.56
C LYS A 39 10.75 -13.80 -6.25
N ALA A 40 10.02 -12.84 -5.72
CA ALA A 40 9.20 -13.04 -4.53
C ALA A 40 8.07 -14.07 -4.77
N TYR A 41 7.42 -14.05 -5.92
CA TYR A 41 6.45 -15.10 -6.30
C TYR A 41 7.08 -16.49 -6.41
N MET A 42 8.34 -16.59 -6.89
CA MET A 42 9.06 -17.88 -6.89
C MET A 42 9.27 -18.39 -5.46
N GLU A 43 9.57 -17.51 -4.52
CA GLU A 43 9.73 -17.86 -3.11
C GLU A 43 8.41 -18.34 -2.49
N ASN A 44 7.27 -17.69 -2.84
CA ASN A 44 5.94 -18.03 -2.33
C ASN A 44 5.33 -19.29 -2.99
N PHE A 45 5.59 -19.52 -4.28
CA PHE A 45 4.92 -20.56 -5.08
C PHE A 45 5.91 -21.49 -5.79
N PRO A 46 6.79 -22.19 -5.05
CA PRO A 46 7.85 -23.00 -5.67
C PRO A 46 7.31 -24.12 -6.57
N LEU A 47 6.17 -24.71 -6.25
CA LEU A 47 5.56 -25.75 -7.10
C LEU A 47 5.03 -25.18 -8.42
N ALA A 48 4.40 -24.00 -8.39
CA ALA A 48 3.88 -23.37 -9.60
C ALA A 48 5.02 -22.97 -10.55
N PHE A 49 6.12 -22.44 -10.03
CA PHE A 49 7.30 -22.13 -10.84
C PHE A 49 8.05 -23.39 -11.31
N GLY A 50 7.99 -24.49 -10.58
CA GLY A 50 8.56 -25.78 -10.98
C GLY A 50 7.78 -26.51 -12.09
N ARG A 51 6.55 -26.07 -12.42
CA ARG A 51 5.72 -26.66 -13.46
C ARG A 51 5.66 -25.82 -14.71
N GLN A 52 5.68 -26.48 -15.88
CA GLN A 52 5.41 -25.80 -17.14
C GLN A 52 4.01 -25.16 -17.10
N MET A 53 3.92 -23.84 -17.34
CA MET A 53 2.67 -23.07 -17.29
C MET A 53 1.97 -23.07 -15.91
N GLY A 54 2.69 -23.42 -14.84
CA GLY A 54 2.13 -23.42 -13.50
C GLY A 54 1.94 -22.01 -12.91
N PHE A 55 2.86 -21.09 -13.20
CA PHE A 55 2.72 -19.67 -12.89
C PHE A 55 2.53 -18.86 -14.17
N LYS A 56 1.51 -18.02 -14.18
CA LYS A 56 1.27 -17.06 -15.26
C LYS A 56 1.09 -15.68 -14.66
N HIS A 57 1.75 -14.71 -15.25
CA HIS A 57 1.52 -13.31 -14.95
C HIS A 57 1.13 -12.56 -16.22
N TRP A 58 0.08 -11.76 -16.11
CA TRP A 58 -0.30 -10.81 -17.16
C TRP A 58 -0.36 -9.41 -16.59
N ASN A 59 0.04 -8.48 -17.44
CA ASN A 59 -0.05 -7.05 -17.18
C ASN A 59 -0.99 -6.44 -18.21
N PHE A 60 -1.76 -5.43 -17.85
CA PHE A 60 -2.71 -4.75 -18.72
C PHE A 60 -2.10 -4.24 -20.04
N ARG A 61 -0.78 -4.05 -20.09
CA ARG A 61 -0.04 -3.61 -21.29
C ARG A 61 0.20 -4.71 -22.32
N MET A 62 0.04 -5.98 -21.95
CA MET A 62 0.44 -7.09 -22.83
C MET A 62 -0.49 -7.28 -24.02
N LYS A 63 -1.79 -7.21 -23.81
CA LYS A 63 -2.80 -7.40 -24.86
C LYS A 63 -4.09 -6.67 -24.50
N HIS A 64 -4.65 -5.96 -25.47
CA HIS A 64 -5.91 -5.24 -25.32
C HIS A 64 -6.97 -5.80 -26.28
N PRO A 65 -8.26 -5.89 -25.90
CA PRO A 65 -8.82 -5.79 -24.56
C PRO A 65 -8.53 -7.03 -23.70
N MET A 66 -8.20 -6.80 -22.43
CA MET A 66 -7.88 -7.90 -21.50
C MET A 66 -9.12 -8.62 -20.96
N LYS A 67 -10.24 -7.92 -20.83
CA LYS A 67 -11.48 -8.40 -20.20
C LYS A 67 -11.87 -9.83 -20.60
N TYR A 68 -11.98 -10.09 -21.89
CA TYR A 68 -12.44 -11.40 -22.37
C TYR A 68 -11.40 -12.51 -22.20
N LYS A 69 -10.13 -12.14 -22.15
CA LYS A 69 -9.04 -13.09 -21.86
C LYS A 69 -9.01 -13.46 -20.38
N LEU A 70 -9.24 -12.48 -19.49
CA LEU A 70 -9.39 -12.73 -18.07
C LEU A 70 -10.59 -13.62 -17.78
N PHE A 71 -11.73 -13.41 -18.48
CA PHE A 71 -12.87 -14.33 -18.38
C PHE A 71 -12.51 -15.75 -18.78
N SER A 72 -11.71 -15.94 -19.83
CA SER A 72 -11.26 -17.27 -20.25
C SER A 72 -10.35 -17.92 -19.18
N GLU A 73 -9.45 -17.17 -18.57
CA GLU A 73 -8.60 -17.70 -17.49
C GLU A 73 -9.42 -18.00 -16.23
N LEU A 74 -10.40 -17.16 -15.87
CA LEU A 74 -11.30 -17.39 -14.74
C LEU A 74 -12.17 -18.65 -14.88
N GLN A 75 -12.45 -19.08 -16.10
CA GLN A 75 -13.23 -20.29 -16.37
C GLN A 75 -12.38 -21.57 -16.35
N ARG A 76 -11.07 -21.48 -16.18
CA ARG A 76 -10.19 -22.66 -16.11
C ARG A 76 -10.44 -23.44 -14.83
N LYS A 77 -10.77 -24.71 -14.98
CA LYS A 77 -11.05 -25.64 -13.86
C LYS A 77 -9.78 -26.13 -13.15
N ASP A 78 -8.63 -26.01 -13.82
CA ASP A 78 -7.33 -26.42 -13.30
C ASP A 78 -6.61 -25.32 -12.52
N LEU A 79 -7.18 -24.11 -12.42
CA LEU A 79 -6.56 -23.00 -11.76
C LEU A 79 -6.83 -23.03 -10.25
N ASP A 80 -5.77 -22.90 -9.45
CA ASP A 80 -5.85 -22.94 -7.99
C ASP A 80 -6.06 -21.55 -7.40
N LEU A 81 -5.21 -20.61 -7.77
CA LEU A 81 -5.23 -19.24 -7.24
C LEU A 81 -5.23 -18.22 -8.38
N PHE A 82 -6.12 -17.24 -8.27
CA PHE A 82 -6.15 -16.07 -9.15
C PHE A 82 -5.97 -14.81 -8.30
N MET A 83 -5.00 -13.96 -8.65
CA MET A 83 -4.71 -12.72 -7.96
C MET A 83 -4.93 -11.52 -8.90
N PHE A 84 -5.72 -10.56 -8.45
CA PHE A 84 -5.92 -9.26 -9.09
C PHE A 84 -5.20 -8.18 -8.28
N HIS A 85 -4.38 -7.38 -8.97
CA HIS A 85 -3.72 -6.19 -8.43
C HIS A 85 -4.13 -4.99 -9.29
N GLU A 86 -5.15 -4.24 -8.85
CA GLU A 86 -5.78 -3.24 -9.70
C GLU A 86 -6.54 -2.17 -8.90
N HIS A 87 -7.06 -1.16 -9.58
CA HIS A 87 -8.08 -0.31 -9.01
C HIS A 87 -9.43 -1.03 -8.92
N GLY A 88 -10.12 -0.85 -7.80
CA GLY A 88 -11.42 -1.46 -7.55
C GLY A 88 -12.47 -0.46 -7.06
N MET A 89 -13.71 -0.85 -7.26
CA MET A 89 -14.93 -0.26 -6.70
C MET A 89 -15.86 -1.37 -6.22
N PRO A 90 -16.92 -1.07 -5.45
CA PRO A 90 -17.81 -2.11 -4.94
C PRO A 90 -18.29 -3.08 -6.02
N THR A 91 -18.75 -2.57 -7.15
CA THR A 91 -19.35 -3.33 -8.24
C THR A 91 -18.45 -3.48 -9.48
N GLY A 92 -17.14 -3.18 -9.36
CA GLY A 92 -16.27 -3.19 -10.53
C GLY A 92 -14.79 -3.26 -10.25
N GLN A 93 -14.06 -3.63 -11.31
CA GLN A 93 -12.61 -3.73 -11.39
C GLN A 93 -12.13 -2.93 -12.59
N LEU A 94 -11.12 -2.10 -12.41
CA LEU A 94 -10.42 -1.39 -13.50
C LEU A 94 -9.24 -2.26 -13.95
N ILE A 95 -9.45 -2.99 -15.04
CA ILE A 95 -8.45 -3.93 -15.55
C ILE A 95 -7.47 -3.29 -16.52
N ASN A 96 -7.90 -2.28 -17.24
CA ASN A 96 -7.05 -1.45 -18.07
C ASN A 96 -7.14 -0.01 -17.61
N ASP A 97 -6.07 0.69 -17.74
CA ASP A 97 -6.02 2.15 -17.74
C ASP A 97 -5.35 2.57 -19.02
N GLU A 98 -4.93 3.80 -19.06
CA GLU A 98 -4.20 4.37 -20.14
C GLU A 98 -3.24 3.35 -20.73
N LEU A 99 -3.52 2.95 -21.95
CA LEU A 99 -2.58 2.21 -22.74
C LEU A 99 -1.23 2.90 -22.63
N ALA A 100 -0.20 2.19 -22.28
CA ALA A 100 1.16 2.65 -22.50
C ALA A 100 1.34 2.79 -24.00
N CYS A 101 0.73 3.83 -24.55
CA CYS A 101 0.65 4.04 -25.96
C CYS A 101 1.93 4.68 -26.44
N THR A 102 2.63 3.95 -27.25
CA THR A 102 3.58 4.52 -28.21
C THR A 102 2.86 5.27 -29.33
N ASP A 103 1.57 5.01 -29.53
CA ASP A 103 0.74 5.64 -30.54
C ASP A 103 0.16 6.98 -30.05
N PHE A 104 0.55 8.07 -30.72
CA PHE A 104 0.09 9.42 -30.44
C PHE A 104 -1.45 9.55 -30.48
N ASN A 105 -2.12 8.92 -31.44
CA ASN A 105 -3.57 9.06 -31.59
C ASN A 105 -4.33 8.48 -30.40
N ASN A 106 -3.89 7.36 -29.90
CA ASN A 106 -4.48 6.74 -28.72
C ASN A 106 -4.21 7.57 -27.46
N ARG A 107 -2.98 8.05 -27.24
CA ARG A 107 -2.67 8.99 -26.16
C ARG A 107 -3.52 10.25 -26.21
N TYR A 108 -3.70 10.81 -27.41
CA TYR A 108 -4.55 11.98 -27.60
C TYR A 108 -6.01 11.71 -27.23
N LYS A 109 -6.57 10.59 -27.69
CA LYS A 109 -7.95 10.18 -27.36
C LYS A 109 -8.14 10.03 -25.85
N MET A 110 -7.22 9.39 -25.18
CA MET A 110 -7.26 9.15 -23.76
C MET A 110 -7.12 10.41 -22.92
N LEU A 111 -6.16 11.28 -23.26
CA LEU A 111 -6.05 12.59 -22.62
C LEU A 111 -7.36 13.36 -22.78
N LYS A 112 -7.96 13.29 -23.96
CA LYS A 112 -9.23 13.92 -24.26
C LYS A 112 -10.36 13.36 -23.39
N SER A 113 -10.50 12.03 -23.35
CA SER A 113 -11.47 11.34 -22.48
C SER A 113 -11.28 11.73 -21.02
N THR A 114 -10.06 11.66 -20.49
CA THR A 114 -9.75 12.02 -19.10
C THR A 114 -10.16 13.46 -18.77
N LEU A 115 -9.83 14.41 -19.64
CA LEU A 115 -10.17 15.82 -19.40
C LEU A 115 -11.66 16.10 -19.53
N TYR A 116 -12.33 15.45 -20.48
CA TYR A 116 -13.77 15.56 -20.66
C TYR A 116 -14.53 14.98 -19.47
N ASN A 117 -14.17 13.80 -19.03
CA ASN A 117 -14.75 13.18 -17.83
C ASN A 117 -14.51 14.04 -16.57
N ALA A 118 -13.34 14.67 -16.44
CA ALA A 118 -13.05 15.57 -15.32
C ALA A 118 -13.92 16.83 -15.33
N VAL A 119 -14.27 17.37 -16.50
CA VAL A 119 -15.23 18.47 -16.64
C VAL A 119 -16.65 17.99 -16.30
N MET A 120 -17.09 16.89 -16.93
CA MET A 120 -18.46 16.40 -16.81
C MET A 120 -18.82 15.90 -15.40
N ALA A 121 -17.87 15.36 -14.66
CA ALA A 121 -18.08 14.92 -13.27
C ALA A 121 -18.50 16.04 -12.31
N HIS A 122 -18.28 17.30 -12.66
CA HIS A 122 -18.61 18.46 -11.85
C HIS A 122 -19.71 19.32 -12.42
N VAL A 123 -20.23 18.99 -13.61
CA VAL A 123 -21.38 19.64 -14.21
C VAL A 123 -22.62 19.42 -13.32
N GLY A 124 -23.39 20.47 -13.08
CA GLY A 124 -24.50 20.45 -12.12
C GLY A 124 -24.14 20.99 -10.74
N LYS A 125 -22.85 20.95 -10.33
CA LYS A 125 -22.33 21.65 -9.16
C LYS A 125 -21.67 22.97 -9.51
N ARG A 126 -21.16 23.10 -10.73
CA ARG A 126 -20.50 24.28 -11.28
C ARG A 126 -20.87 24.45 -12.76
N ASP A 127 -20.71 25.67 -13.24
CA ASP A 127 -20.89 25.98 -14.65
C ASP A 127 -19.87 25.24 -15.52
N LYS A 128 -20.33 24.64 -16.61
CA LYS A 128 -19.55 23.79 -17.51
C LYS A 128 -18.43 24.55 -18.21
N ASP A 129 -18.72 25.77 -18.67
CA ASP A 129 -17.72 26.59 -19.38
C ASP A 129 -16.62 27.05 -18.42
N THR A 130 -16.97 27.41 -17.21
CA THR A 130 -16.00 27.72 -16.15
C THR A 130 -15.09 26.52 -15.86
N LEU A 131 -15.64 25.31 -15.76
CA LEU A 131 -14.86 24.09 -15.55
C LEU A 131 -13.93 23.80 -16.73
N ARG A 132 -14.40 23.98 -17.96
CA ARG A 132 -13.63 23.83 -19.17
C ARG A 132 -12.43 24.79 -19.20
N ILE A 133 -12.67 26.09 -18.93
CA ILE A 133 -11.61 27.11 -18.88
C ILE A 133 -10.57 26.77 -17.82
N GLN A 134 -11.00 26.44 -16.59
CA GLN A 134 -10.10 26.02 -15.51
C GLN A 134 -9.24 24.82 -15.91
N MET A 135 -9.83 23.85 -16.63
CA MET A 135 -9.10 22.68 -17.08
C MET A 135 -8.10 23.02 -18.20
N GLN A 136 -8.46 23.95 -19.12
CA GLN A 136 -7.57 24.46 -20.15
C GLN A 136 -6.31 25.11 -19.51
N GLU A 137 -6.52 26.01 -18.57
CA GLU A 137 -5.44 26.70 -17.85
C GLU A 137 -4.56 25.71 -17.07
N LYS A 138 -5.19 24.84 -16.29
CA LYS A 138 -4.49 23.84 -15.44
C LYS A 138 -3.63 22.87 -16.27
N ARG A 139 -4.10 22.48 -17.46
CA ARG A 139 -3.45 21.49 -18.31
C ARG A 139 -2.72 22.09 -19.51
N GLN A 140 -2.78 23.40 -19.66
CA GLN A 140 -2.16 24.15 -20.78
C GLN A 140 -2.57 23.60 -22.15
N VAL A 141 -3.85 23.24 -22.31
CA VAL A 141 -4.42 22.75 -23.56
C VAL A 141 -5.23 23.82 -24.28
N ASN A 142 -5.22 23.79 -25.63
CA ASN A 142 -5.95 24.74 -26.47
C ASN A 142 -7.47 24.49 -26.39
N GLU A 143 -8.27 25.53 -26.60
CA GLU A 143 -9.73 25.47 -26.65
C GLU A 143 -10.25 24.44 -27.70
N VAL A 144 -9.59 24.32 -28.83
CA VAL A 144 -9.92 23.34 -29.88
C VAL A 144 -9.90 21.90 -29.35
N PHE A 145 -9.17 21.65 -28.28
CA PHE A 145 -9.12 20.34 -27.63
C PHE A 145 -10.49 19.90 -27.11
N PHE A 146 -11.34 20.83 -26.67
CA PHE A 146 -12.67 20.57 -26.11
C PHE A 146 -13.82 20.60 -27.12
N LYS A 147 -13.53 20.69 -28.42
CA LYS A 147 -14.56 20.80 -29.50
C LYS A 147 -15.59 19.67 -29.51
N ASP A 148 -15.22 18.48 -29.04
CA ASP A 148 -16.12 17.31 -29.02
C ASP A 148 -16.70 17.04 -27.62
N LEU A 149 -16.54 17.96 -26.67
CA LEU A 149 -17.05 17.78 -25.29
C LEU A 149 -18.57 17.53 -25.26
N ASP A 150 -19.30 18.11 -26.19
CA ASP A 150 -20.76 17.97 -26.36
C ASP A 150 -21.17 17.02 -27.50
N ASN A 151 -20.20 16.31 -28.10
CA ASN A 151 -20.49 15.42 -29.22
C ASN A 151 -20.99 14.05 -28.73
N PRO A 152 -22.26 13.67 -28.98
CA PRO A 152 -22.79 12.37 -28.53
C PRO A 152 -22.02 11.18 -29.08
N LYS A 153 -21.49 11.27 -30.30
CA LYS A 153 -20.69 10.16 -30.87
C LYS A 153 -19.36 9.95 -30.16
N PHE A 154 -18.78 11.04 -29.63
CA PHE A 154 -17.59 10.89 -28.79
C PHE A 154 -17.91 10.08 -27.54
N TRP A 155 -19.00 10.42 -26.84
CA TRP A 155 -19.40 9.76 -25.60
C TRP A 155 -19.86 8.31 -25.82
N GLU A 156 -20.51 8.02 -26.95
CA GLU A 156 -20.83 6.65 -27.31
C GLU A 156 -19.57 5.78 -27.48
N ALA A 157 -18.60 6.27 -28.24
CA ALA A 157 -17.33 5.58 -28.45
C ALA A 157 -16.51 5.46 -27.16
N ASP A 158 -16.47 6.51 -26.33
CA ASP A 158 -15.79 6.52 -25.04
C ASP A 158 -16.43 5.53 -24.07
N SER A 159 -17.75 5.45 -24.02
CA SER A 159 -18.50 4.52 -23.17
C SER A 159 -18.23 3.06 -23.54
N LEU A 160 -18.16 2.73 -24.84
CA LEU A 160 -17.83 1.39 -25.33
C LEU A 160 -16.39 1.03 -24.96
N HIS A 161 -15.46 1.95 -25.14
CA HIS A 161 -14.07 1.74 -24.74
C HIS A 161 -13.95 1.50 -23.22
N TYR A 162 -14.63 2.33 -22.43
CA TYR A 162 -14.68 2.20 -20.98
C TYR A 162 -15.28 0.85 -20.51
N ALA A 163 -16.24 0.32 -21.26
CA ALA A 163 -16.84 -0.99 -20.95
C ALA A 163 -15.85 -2.15 -21.10
N ASP A 164 -14.90 -2.04 -22.04
CA ASP A 164 -13.86 -3.06 -22.25
C ASP A 164 -12.69 -2.96 -21.25
N GLU A 165 -12.54 -1.79 -20.59
CA GLU A 165 -11.47 -1.53 -19.64
C GLU A 165 -11.80 -1.94 -18.20
N ARG A 166 -13.02 -2.40 -17.96
CA ARG A 166 -13.49 -2.80 -16.63
C ARG A 166 -14.27 -4.09 -16.66
N ILE A 167 -14.25 -4.81 -15.56
CA ILE A 167 -15.18 -5.89 -15.25
C ILE A 167 -16.16 -5.34 -14.22
N VAL A 168 -17.45 -5.43 -14.50
CA VAL A 168 -18.51 -5.04 -13.57
C VAL A 168 -19.37 -6.22 -13.19
N THR A 169 -20.11 -6.13 -12.08
CA THR A 169 -20.97 -7.22 -11.60
C THR A 169 -21.98 -7.70 -12.66
N GLU A 170 -22.52 -6.77 -13.47
CA GLU A 170 -23.42 -7.12 -14.56
C GLU A 170 -22.76 -7.96 -15.66
N ASP A 171 -21.47 -7.81 -15.92
CA ASP A 171 -20.76 -8.65 -16.88
C ASP A 171 -20.75 -10.12 -16.45
N LEU A 172 -20.54 -10.36 -15.16
CA LEU A 172 -20.52 -11.69 -14.58
C LEU A 172 -21.91 -12.33 -14.61
N MET A 173 -22.92 -11.57 -14.20
CA MET A 173 -24.33 -12.02 -14.19
C MET A 173 -24.87 -12.29 -15.60
N LYS A 174 -24.75 -11.31 -16.53
CA LYS A 174 -25.30 -11.44 -17.89
C LYS A 174 -24.67 -12.58 -18.70
N ARG A 175 -23.40 -12.89 -18.41
CA ARG A 175 -22.66 -13.97 -19.07
C ARG A 175 -22.82 -15.30 -18.37
N ASN A 176 -23.45 -15.35 -17.22
CA ASN A 176 -23.49 -16.52 -16.32
C ASN A 176 -22.08 -17.13 -16.18
N LEU A 177 -21.11 -16.25 -15.84
CA LEU A 177 -19.72 -16.63 -15.83
C LEU A 177 -19.42 -17.53 -14.62
N SER A 178 -19.07 -18.78 -14.88
CA SER A 178 -18.59 -19.70 -13.85
C SER A 178 -17.13 -19.43 -13.54
N THR A 179 -16.81 -19.02 -12.33
CA THR A 179 -15.43 -18.82 -11.88
C THR A 179 -14.91 -20.08 -11.20
N ASN A 180 -13.77 -20.55 -11.64
CA ASN A 180 -13.27 -21.88 -11.25
C ASN A 180 -11.97 -21.89 -10.43
N PRO A 181 -11.13 -20.81 -10.34
CA PRO A 181 -10.02 -20.80 -9.40
C PRO A 181 -10.52 -21.14 -7.99
N LYS A 182 -9.81 -21.97 -7.26
CA LYS A 182 -10.23 -22.40 -5.91
C LYS A 182 -10.26 -21.21 -4.94
N MET A 183 -9.32 -20.29 -5.11
CA MET A 183 -9.23 -19.04 -4.35
C MET A 183 -9.00 -17.85 -5.29
N ILE A 184 -9.65 -16.73 -5.00
CA ILE A 184 -9.45 -15.46 -5.71
C ILE A 184 -9.07 -14.39 -4.70
N MET A 185 -8.02 -13.62 -4.99
CA MET A 185 -7.58 -12.50 -4.18
C MET A 185 -7.72 -11.19 -4.94
N PHE A 186 -8.36 -10.22 -4.31
CA PHE A 186 -8.52 -8.86 -4.82
C PHE A 186 -7.65 -7.91 -4.00
N ASP A 187 -6.47 -7.63 -4.51
CA ASP A 187 -5.67 -6.51 -4.02
C ASP A 187 -6.11 -5.24 -4.73
N ALA A 188 -7.28 -4.78 -4.35
CA ALA A 188 -7.99 -3.66 -4.95
C ALA A 188 -8.88 -2.97 -3.91
N CYS A 189 -9.16 -1.68 -4.13
CA CYS A 189 -10.09 -0.94 -3.29
C CYS A 189 -11.51 -1.48 -3.43
N TYR A 190 -12.26 -1.56 -2.34
CA TYR A 190 -13.71 -1.80 -2.30
C TYR A 190 -14.23 -3.11 -2.92
N ASN A 191 -13.43 -3.96 -3.53
CA ASN A 191 -13.95 -5.17 -4.19
C ASN A 191 -14.62 -6.16 -3.23
N GLY A 192 -14.31 -6.07 -1.93
CA GLY A 192 -14.94 -6.84 -0.87
C GLY A 192 -16.07 -6.12 -0.12
N SER A 193 -16.76 -5.15 -0.71
CA SER A 193 -17.78 -4.30 -0.06
C SER A 193 -19.08 -5.04 0.26
N PHE A 194 -19.02 -6.09 1.07
CA PHE A 194 -20.16 -6.95 1.45
C PHE A 194 -21.27 -6.21 2.21
N HIS A 195 -21.07 -4.97 2.61
CA HIS A 195 -22.10 -4.11 3.18
C HIS A 195 -23.01 -3.49 2.11
N GLU A 196 -22.64 -3.60 0.84
CA GLU A 196 -23.48 -3.24 -0.30
C GLU A 196 -24.31 -4.45 -0.74
N ASN A 197 -25.47 -4.19 -1.37
CA ASN A 197 -26.35 -5.25 -1.88
C ASN A 197 -25.73 -6.05 -3.02
N ASP A 198 -24.84 -5.43 -3.80
CA ASP A 198 -24.09 -6.05 -4.89
C ASP A 198 -22.63 -5.64 -4.77
N TYR A 199 -21.71 -6.62 -4.86
CA TYR A 199 -20.28 -6.39 -4.80
C TYR A 199 -19.51 -7.45 -5.59
N ILE A 200 -18.39 -7.04 -6.18
CA ILE A 200 -17.70 -7.84 -7.20
C ILE A 200 -17.18 -9.17 -6.65
N ALA A 201 -16.57 -9.22 -5.46
CA ALA A 201 -16.08 -10.45 -4.86
C ALA A 201 -17.22 -11.45 -4.57
N GLY A 202 -18.40 -10.96 -4.25
CA GLY A 202 -19.61 -11.81 -4.08
C GLY A 202 -20.00 -12.48 -5.38
N GLN A 203 -19.99 -11.75 -6.49
CA GLN A 203 -20.31 -12.32 -7.80
C GLN A 203 -19.33 -13.42 -8.23
N TYR A 204 -18.05 -13.31 -7.83
CA TYR A 204 -17.06 -14.34 -8.12
C TYR A 204 -17.24 -15.62 -7.30
N ILE A 205 -17.84 -15.54 -6.11
CA ILE A 205 -17.93 -16.70 -5.22
C ILE A 205 -19.33 -17.36 -5.21
N PHE A 206 -20.39 -16.59 -5.49
CA PHE A 206 -21.77 -17.07 -5.43
C PHE A 206 -22.35 -17.48 -6.79
N ASN A 207 -21.51 -17.63 -7.81
CA ASN A 207 -21.89 -18.19 -9.11
C ASN A 207 -21.80 -19.74 -9.13
N ASP A 208 -22.14 -20.37 -10.25
CA ASP A 208 -22.12 -21.83 -10.43
C ASP A 208 -20.72 -22.43 -10.59
N GLY A 209 -19.65 -21.63 -10.42
CA GLY A 209 -18.25 -22.06 -10.53
C GLY A 209 -17.75 -22.90 -9.35
N GLN A 210 -16.43 -23.14 -9.33
CA GLN A 210 -15.74 -23.93 -8.31
C GLN A 210 -15.00 -23.08 -7.28
N THR A 211 -15.09 -21.76 -7.33
CA THR A 211 -14.42 -20.86 -6.38
C THR A 211 -14.98 -21.06 -4.98
N LEU A 212 -14.10 -21.34 -4.02
CA LEU A 212 -14.46 -21.66 -2.64
C LEU A 212 -14.21 -20.47 -1.70
N VAL A 213 -13.20 -19.67 -2.02
CA VAL A 213 -12.72 -18.57 -1.17
C VAL A 213 -12.41 -17.36 -2.02
N ALA A 214 -12.81 -16.21 -1.57
CA ALA A 214 -12.31 -14.93 -2.08
C ALA A 214 -11.82 -14.06 -0.91
N GLN A 215 -10.79 -13.26 -1.16
CA GLN A 215 -10.31 -12.23 -0.25
C GLN A 215 -10.41 -10.87 -0.95
N GLY A 216 -10.93 -9.86 -0.27
CA GLY A 216 -11.07 -8.52 -0.83
C GLY A 216 -11.20 -7.45 0.24
N ASN A 217 -11.05 -6.20 -0.15
CA ASN A 217 -11.06 -5.06 0.76
C ASN A 217 -12.39 -4.30 0.71
N THR A 218 -12.87 -3.84 1.88
CA THR A 218 -14.12 -3.07 2.00
C THR A 218 -13.90 -1.57 1.95
N ARG A 219 -12.66 -1.11 1.88
CA ARG A 219 -12.25 0.30 1.86
C ARG A 219 -11.15 0.52 0.83
N ASN A 220 -10.75 1.78 0.68
CA ASN A 220 -9.53 2.11 -0.06
C ASN A 220 -8.32 1.42 0.57
N VAL A 221 -7.47 0.87 -0.27
CA VAL A 221 -6.17 0.35 0.11
C VAL A 221 -5.07 1.11 -0.61
N LEU A 222 -3.94 1.26 0.05
CA LEU A 222 -2.78 1.93 -0.55
C LEU A 222 -2.03 0.97 -1.48
N GLN A 223 -1.55 1.48 -2.59
CA GLN A 223 -0.73 0.74 -3.55
C GLN A 223 0.64 0.29 -2.98
N ASP A 224 1.06 0.89 -1.87
CA ASP A 224 2.31 0.54 -1.18
C ASP A 224 2.15 -0.62 -0.19
N ARG A 225 0.98 -1.26 -0.17
CA ARG A 225 0.75 -2.45 0.64
C ARG A 225 1.53 -3.64 0.07
N TRP A 226 2.13 -4.43 0.97
CA TRP A 226 2.79 -5.68 0.60
C TRP A 226 1.77 -6.81 0.48
N THR A 227 1.28 -7.03 -0.74
CA THR A 227 0.10 -7.88 -1.02
C THR A 227 0.40 -9.36 -1.00
N ILE A 228 1.67 -9.73 -1.21
CA ILE A 228 2.12 -11.14 -1.20
C ILE A 228 2.66 -11.57 0.16
N GLU A 229 2.41 -10.80 1.20
CA GLU A 229 2.83 -11.12 2.56
C GLU A 229 2.39 -12.52 2.97
N MET A 230 3.36 -13.39 3.26
CA MET A 230 3.14 -14.75 3.73
C MET A 230 2.21 -15.63 2.86
N ILE A 231 1.95 -15.23 1.61
CA ILE A 231 0.99 -15.94 0.75
C ILE A 231 1.42 -17.38 0.49
N GLY A 232 2.69 -17.67 0.50
CA GLY A 232 3.24 -19.02 0.34
C GLY A 232 2.83 -19.99 1.44
N LEU A 233 2.36 -19.50 2.60
CA LEU A 233 1.79 -20.36 3.65
C LEU A 233 0.59 -21.16 3.16
N LEU A 234 -0.15 -20.66 2.16
CA LEU A 234 -1.21 -21.43 1.50
C LEU A 234 -0.65 -22.69 0.84
N SER A 235 0.55 -22.65 0.26
CA SER A 235 1.25 -23.80 -0.33
C SER A 235 1.68 -24.83 0.74
N HIS A 236 1.76 -24.42 2.00
CA HIS A 236 2.06 -25.27 3.15
C HIS A 236 0.81 -25.78 3.88
N GLY A 237 -0.38 -25.63 3.28
CA GLY A 237 -1.64 -26.15 3.80
C GLY A 237 -2.21 -25.31 4.97
N VAL A 238 -1.77 -24.08 5.14
CA VAL A 238 -2.39 -23.16 6.09
C VAL A 238 -3.78 -22.78 5.59
N ARG A 239 -4.79 -22.83 6.47
CA ARG A 239 -6.17 -22.52 6.11
C ARG A 239 -6.32 -21.06 5.70
N ALA A 240 -7.16 -20.79 4.72
CA ALA A 240 -7.41 -19.45 4.20
C ALA A 240 -7.81 -18.45 5.29
N GLY A 241 -8.66 -18.87 6.25
CA GLY A 241 -9.04 -18.02 7.39
C GLY A 241 -7.88 -17.73 8.34
N GLN A 242 -6.98 -18.68 8.52
CA GLN A 242 -5.79 -18.51 9.38
C GLN A 242 -4.74 -17.63 8.68
N TYR A 243 -4.51 -17.83 7.39
CA TYR A 243 -3.69 -16.94 6.57
C TYR A 243 -4.23 -15.50 6.63
N ASN A 244 -5.54 -15.31 6.37
CA ASN A 244 -6.15 -13.98 6.43
C ASN A 244 -5.98 -13.32 7.81
N LYS A 245 -6.01 -14.09 8.90
CA LYS A 245 -5.75 -13.58 10.25
C LYS A 245 -4.31 -13.11 10.44
N LEU A 246 -3.33 -13.79 9.86
CA LEU A 246 -1.92 -13.42 9.96
C LEU A 246 -1.60 -12.10 9.26
N ILE A 247 -2.25 -11.84 8.13
CA ILE A 247 -2.06 -10.62 7.33
C ILE A 247 -3.17 -9.59 7.54
N ALA A 248 -4.04 -9.78 8.53
CA ALA A 248 -5.28 -9.02 8.70
C ALA A 248 -5.03 -7.52 8.80
N SER A 249 -5.75 -6.78 7.98
CA SER A 249 -6.03 -5.37 8.12
C SER A 249 -7.53 -5.18 8.40
N LEU A 250 -7.92 -4.02 8.90
CA LEU A 250 -9.34 -3.73 9.16
C LEU A 250 -10.19 -3.74 7.89
N GLU A 251 -9.56 -3.52 6.74
CA GLU A 251 -10.20 -3.46 5.43
C GLU A 251 -10.35 -4.84 4.77
N GLY A 252 -9.45 -5.77 5.07
CA GLY A 252 -9.32 -7.07 4.41
C GLY A 252 -10.31 -8.10 4.97
N HIS A 253 -11.13 -8.68 4.11
CA HIS A 253 -12.14 -9.67 4.49
C HIS A 253 -12.04 -10.92 3.63
N LEU A 254 -12.44 -12.04 4.24
CA LEU A 254 -12.53 -13.34 3.58
C LEU A 254 -14.00 -13.67 3.33
N PHE A 255 -14.29 -14.15 2.13
CA PHE A 255 -15.60 -14.62 1.68
C PHE A 255 -15.55 -16.10 1.36
N GLY A 256 -16.62 -16.86 1.67
CA GLY A 256 -16.68 -18.30 1.43
C GLY A 256 -16.19 -19.12 2.60
N ASP A 257 -15.43 -20.17 2.34
CA ASP A 257 -15.02 -21.15 3.35
C ASP A 257 -13.67 -20.82 4.00
N PRO A 258 -13.64 -20.33 5.24
CA PRO A 258 -12.40 -20.01 5.93
C PRO A 258 -11.57 -21.26 6.30
N THR A 259 -12.17 -22.46 6.25
CA THR A 259 -11.49 -23.71 6.57
C THR A 259 -10.78 -24.32 5.36
N PHE A 260 -11.04 -23.79 4.16
CA PHE A 260 -10.37 -24.21 2.94
C PHE A 260 -8.84 -24.13 3.07
N ARG A 261 -8.16 -25.15 2.54
CA ARG A 261 -6.70 -25.18 2.42
C ARG A 261 -6.30 -25.96 1.18
N PHE A 262 -5.15 -25.65 0.65
CA PHE A 262 -4.49 -26.48 -0.35
C PHE A 262 -3.80 -27.68 0.33
N ALA A 263 -3.55 -28.74 -0.42
CA ALA A 263 -2.68 -29.81 0.04
C ALA A 263 -1.24 -29.27 0.19
N PRO A 264 -0.55 -29.54 1.29
CA PRO A 264 0.78 -28.99 1.52
C PRO A 264 1.81 -29.55 0.54
N ILE A 265 2.86 -28.76 0.25
CA ILE A 265 4.00 -29.19 -0.60
C ILE A 265 4.61 -30.49 -0.08
N GLU A 266 4.75 -30.57 1.24
CA GLU A 266 5.21 -31.75 1.97
C GLU A 266 4.37 -31.93 3.24
N ALA A 267 4.29 -33.15 3.75
CA ALA A 267 3.50 -33.45 4.93
C ALA A 267 4.01 -32.63 6.14
N ASN A 268 3.14 -31.82 6.71
CA ASN A 268 3.43 -30.99 7.87
C ASN A 268 2.16 -30.74 8.69
N THR A 269 2.35 -30.14 9.87
CA THR A 269 1.30 -29.75 10.82
C THR A 269 1.18 -28.25 11.00
N LEU A 270 1.85 -27.46 10.16
CA LEU A 270 2.04 -25.99 10.31
C LEU A 270 0.73 -25.25 10.59
N SER A 271 -0.37 -25.61 9.87
CA SER A 271 -1.69 -24.99 10.08
C SER A 271 -2.23 -25.19 11.50
N THR A 272 -1.85 -26.27 12.15
CA THR A 272 -2.22 -26.58 13.56
C THR A 272 -1.24 -25.92 14.51
N ASP A 273 0.05 -25.94 14.16
CA ASP A 273 1.16 -25.49 15.00
C ASP A 273 1.13 -23.98 15.28
N ILE A 274 0.65 -23.18 14.33
CA ILE A 274 0.38 -21.73 14.53
C ILE A 274 -0.50 -21.49 15.78
N THR A 275 -1.37 -22.44 16.13
CA THR A 275 -2.25 -22.32 17.29
C THR A 275 -1.66 -23.03 18.51
N ILE A 276 -1.17 -24.25 18.35
CA ILE A 276 -0.70 -25.08 19.48
C ILE A 276 0.62 -24.57 20.02
N HIS A 277 1.56 -24.22 19.14
CA HIS A 277 2.90 -23.73 19.49
C HIS A 277 3.00 -22.21 19.51
N LYS A 278 1.88 -21.47 19.65
CA LYS A 278 1.86 -20.00 19.55
C LYS A 278 2.96 -19.33 20.39
N ASN A 279 3.21 -19.82 21.60
CA ASN A 279 4.18 -19.25 22.53
C ASN A 279 5.42 -20.14 22.72
N ASP A 280 5.62 -21.13 21.87
CA ASP A 280 6.75 -22.06 21.94
C ASP A 280 7.95 -21.50 21.16
N LYS A 281 8.78 -20.75 21.88
CA LYS A 281 9.98 -20.10 21.31
C LYS A 281 10.90 -21.11 20.61
N ALA A 282 11.19 -22.25 21.25
CA ALA A 282 12.11 -23.24 20.70
C ALA A 282 11.59 -23.86 19.40
N TYR A 283 10.27 -24.08 19.30
CA TYR A 283 9.64 -24.54 18.05
C TYR A 283 9.87 -23.55 16.90
N TRP A 284 9.60 -22.26 17.12
CA TRP A 284 9.75 -21.24 16.09
C TRP A 284 11.21 -20.93 15.75
N GLU A 285 12.12 -20.97 16.73
CA GLU A 285 13.56 -20.84 16.47
C GLU A 285 14.09 -21.90 15.50
N ASN A 286 13.62 -23.13 15.60
CA ASN A 286 13.97 -24.20 14.66
C ASN A 286 13.51 -23.91 13.23
N LEU A 287 12.35 -23.26 13.07
CA LEU A 287 11.80 -22.90 11.75
C LEU A 287 12.43 -21.67 11.10
N LEU A 288 13.26 -20.91 11.81
CA LEU A 288 14.02 -19.79 11.23
C LEU A 288 14.98 -20.23 10.11
N ASN A 289 15.32 -21.51 10.02
CA ASN A 289 16.21 -22.07 9.02
C ASN A 289 15.48 -22.97 8.02
N SER A 290 14.15 -22.88 7.96
CA SER A 290 13.34 -23.56 6.95
C SER A 290 13.84 -23.26 5.52
N PRO A 291 13.80 -24.21 4.58
CA PRO A 291 14.09 -23.93 3.18
C PRO A 291 13.04 -23.04 2.50
N TYR A 292 11.95 -22.74 3.16
CA TYR A 292 10.82 -21.98 2.63
C TYR A 292 10.74 -20.59 3.27
N ALA A 293 10.74 -19.56 2.43
CA ALA A 293 10.77 -18.16 2.84
C ALA A 293 9.60 -17.79 3.77
N ASP A 294 8.37 -18.19 3.42
CA ASP A 294 7.18 -17.85 4.21
C ASP A 294 7.14 -18.56 5.57
N VAL A 295 7.75 -19.73 5.68
CA VAL A 295 7.88 -20.43 6.96
C VAL A 295 8.90 -19.71 7.85
N GLN A 296 10.01 -19.21 7.31
CA GLN A 296 10.95 -18.36 8.04
C GLN A 296 10.28 -17.06 8.49
N SER A 297 9.52 -16.41 7.60
CA SER A 297 8.79 -15.17 7.88
C SER A 297 7.75 -15.38 9.00
N LEU A 298 7.01 -16.49 8.94
CA LEU A 298 6.08 -16.87 10.00
C LEU A 298 6.80 -17.10 11.34
N ALA A 299 7.93 -17.81 11.33
CA ALA A 299 8.72 -18.06 12.54
C ALA A 299 9.19 -16.75 13.17
N MET A 300 9.73 -15.81 12.40
CA MET A 300 10.08 -14.48 12.91
C MET A 300 8.88 -13.73 13.49
N ARG A 301 7.71 -13.80 12.84
CA ARG A 301 6.48 -13.18 13.31
C ARG A 301 6.04 -13.75 14.65
N MET A 302 6.00 -15.07 14.79
CA MET A 302 5.58 -15.74 16.01
C MET A 302 6.54 -15.46 17.16
N LEU A 303 7.85 -15.40 16.90
CA LEU A 303 8.85 -14.99 17.87
C LEU A 303 8.67 -13.54 18.31
N ALA A 304 8.43 -12.62 17.36
CA ALA A 304 8.21 -11.20 17.66
C ALA A 304 6.89 -10.96 18.42
N ASP A 305 5.84 -11.74 18.14
CA ASP A 305 4.57 -11.66 18.86
C ASP A 305 4.68 -12.17 20.32
N ALA A 306 5.64 -13.05 20.59
CA ALA A 306 5.93 -13.58 21.93
C ALA A 306 7.01 -12.77 22.68
N ASP A 307 7.71 -11.85 22.02
CA ASP A 307 8.84 -11.09 22.56
C ASP A 307 8.39 -9.87 23.38
N THR A 308 7.99 -10.13 24.62
CA THR A 308 7.55 -9.07 25.55
C THR A 308 8.70 -8.21 26.08
N GLN A 309 9.94 -8.69 26.01
CA GLN A 309 11.14 -7.99 26.50
C GLN A 309 11.84 -7.15 25.43
N LYS A 310 11.36 -7.23 24.19
CA LYS A 310 11.95 -6.55 23.02
C LYS A 310 13.43 -6.92 22.77
N GLU A 311 13.78 -8.18 22.94
CA GLU A 311 15.15 -8.70 22.77
C GLU A 311 15.44 -9.28 21.39
N LEU A 312 14.42 -9.43 20.52
CA LEU A 312 14.55 -10.11 19.22
C LEU A 312 15.18 -9.23 18.14
N SER A 313 15.25 -7.92 18.35
CA SER A 313 15.71 -6.94 17.34
C SER A 313 17.07 -7.30 16.69
N PRO A 314 18.14 -7.71 17.43
CA PRO A 314 19.41 -8.11 16.80
C PRO A 314 19.28 -9.33 15.89
N LEU A 315 18.40 -10.30 16.23
CA LEU A 315 18.13 -11.46 15.40
C LEU A 315 17.42 -11.04 14.08
N LEU A 316 16.48 -10.13 14.17
CA LEU A 316 15.77 -9.62 12.98
C LEU A 316 16.71 -8.88 12.04
N LEU A 317 17.61 -8.02 12.55
CA LEU A 317 18.64 -7.36 11.74
C LEU A 317 19.58 -8.38 11.09
N LYS A 318 19.99 -9.41 11.84
CA LYS A 318 20.80 -10.50 11.29
C LYS A 318 20.08 -11.23 10.15
N LYS A 319 18.78 -11.58 10.34
CA LYS A 319 17.96 -12.23 9.29
C LYS A 319 17.77 -11.33 8.07
N TYR A 320 17.59 -10.03 8.27
CA TYR A 320 17.56 -9.07 7.18
C TYR A 320 18.87 -9.12 6.34
N ARG A 321 20.01 -9.07 6.98
CA ARG A 321 21.32 -9.04 6.31
C ARG A 321 21.72 -10.35 5.63
N GLU A 322 21.40 -11.48 6.23
CA GLU A 322 21.87 -12.80 5.80
C GLU A 322 20.92 -13.52 4.84
N SER A 323 19.65 -13.13 4.77
CA SER A 323 18.67 -13.86 3.98
C SER A 323 18.80 -13.56 2.48
N GLY A 324 18.90 -14.62 1.68
CA GLY A 324 18.77 -14.55 0.22
C GLY A 324 17.32 -14.38 -0.25
N PHE A 325 16.33 -14.55 0.62
CA PHE A 325 14.92 -14.42 0.29
C PHE A 325 14.43 -12.97 0.43
N ASN A 326 13.79 -12.45 -0.61
CA ASN A 326 13.21 -11.13 -0.63
C ASN A 326 12.11 -10.96 0.43
N THR A 327 11.24 -11.96 0.54
CA THR A 327 10.10 -11.94 1.47
C THR A 327 10.54 -12.03 2.93
N VAL A 328 11.62 -12.74 3.25
CA VAL A 328 12.20 -12.79 4.59
C VAL A 328 12.81 -11.44 4.97
N ARG A 329 13.55 -10.79 4.06
CA ARG A 329 14.10 -9.44 4.32
C ARG A 329 13.00 -8.41 4.55
N MET A 330 11.93 -8.48 3.74
CA MET A 330 10.78 -7.58 3.90
C MET A 330 10.07 -7.78 5.25
N GLU A 331 9.85 -9.04 5.66
CA GLU A 331 9.25 -9.34 6.96
C GLU A 331 10.15 -8.86 8.11
N ALA A 332 11.48 -9.03 8.00
CA ALA A 332 12.40 -8.54 9.01
C ALA A 332 12.33 -7.02 9.21
N ILE A 333 12.33 -6.22 8.12
CA ILE A 333 12.15 -4.76 8.18
C ILE A 333 10.80 -4.42 8.85
N LYS A 334 9.73 -5.09 8.45
CA LYS A 334 8.40 -4.86 9.01
C LYS A 334 8.34 -5.17 10.51
N LEU A 335 8.99 -6.23 10.96
CA LEU A 335 9.04 -6.58 12.38
C LEU A 335 9.94 -5.62 13.17
N LEU A 336 11.09 -5.22 12.63
CA LEU A 336 12.00 -4.25 13.25
C LEU A 336 11.30 -2.91 13.55
N SER A 337 10.31 -2.50 12.75
CA SER A 337 9.55 -1.28 13.02
C SER A 337 8.80 -1.29 14.36
N ARG A 338 8.61 -2.46 14.98
CA ARG A 338 7.99 -2.59 16.31
C ARG A 338 8.98 -2.28 17.45
N TYR A 339 10.29 -2.38 17.20
CA TYR A 339 11.36 -2.18 18.20
C TYR A 339 11.81 -0.73 18.24
N GLN A 340 11.93 -0.08 17.10
CA GLN A 340 12.30 1.34 16.95
C GLN A 340 13.61 1.70 17.65
N ASP A 341 14.57 0.80 17.57
CA ASP A 341 15.91 0.90 18.13
C ASP A 341 16.96 1.16 17.03
N ASP A 342 18.24 1.20 17.42
CA ASP A 342 19.37 1.41 16.50
C ASP A 342 19.43 0.34 15.40
N ASN A 343 19.01 -0.91 15.70
CA ASN A 343 18.97 -1.97 14.70
C ASN A 343 17.92 -1.67 13.61
N PHE A 344 16.80 -1.06 13.98
CA PHE A 344 15.81 -0.62 12.99
C PHE A 344 16.36 0.51 12.13
N ILE A 345 17.00 1.52 12.72
CA ILE A 345 17.63 2.63 11.98
C ILE A 345 18.68 2.09 11.00
N GLU A 346 19.50 1.14 11.45
CA GLU A 346 20.52 0.53 10.60
C GLU A 346 19.92 -0.30 9.46
N ALA A 347 18.89 -1.09 9.75
CA ALA A 347 18.15 -1.84 8.74
C ALA A 347 17.48 -0.91 7.70
N LEU A 348 16.95 0.25 8.10
CA LEU A 348 16.40 1.23 7.17
C LEU A 348 17.48 1.84 6.28
N ARG A 349 18.63 2.18 6.85
CA ARG A 349 19.76 2.75 6.09
C ARG A 349 20.23 1.80 5.01
N GLU A 350 20.39 0.52 5.33
CA GLU A 350 20.74 -0.51 4.37
C GLU A 350 19.60 -0.82 3.40
N GLY A 351 18.36 -0.88 3.93
CA GLY A 351 17.16 -1.22 3.20
C GLY A 351 16.80 -0.23 2.09
N LEU A 352 17.17 1.04 2.21
CA LEU A 352 16.99 2.05 1.16
C LEU A 352 17.67 1.66 -0.16
N ASN A 353 18.72 0.86 -0.09
CA ASN A 353 19.47 0.36 -1.24
C ASN A 353 19.30 -1.16 -1.46
N ASP A 354 18.27 -1.78 -0.87
CA ASP A 354 18.01 -3.22 -1.06
C ASP A 354 17.68 -3.54 -2.52
N THR A 355 18.10 -4.72 -2.94
CA THR A 355 17.84 -5.21 -4.30
C THR A 355 16.37 -5.50 -4.55
N TYR A 356 15.57 -5.80 -3.50
CA TYR A 356 14.14 -5.95 -3.61
C TYR A 356 13.44 -4.59 -3.50
N GLU A 357 12.76 -4.18 -4.55
CA GLU A 357 12.11 -2.86 -4.64
C GLU A 357 11.17 -2.59 -3.46
N MET A 358 10.39 -3.58 -3.02
CA MET A 358 9.47 -3.42 -1.90
C MET A 358 10.19 -3.10 -0.58
N VAL A 359 11.35 -3.72 -0.32
CA VAL A 359 12.18 -3.39 0.85
C VAL A 359 12.70 -1.96 0.76
N ALA A 360 13.24 -1.55 -0.40
CA ALA A 360 13.75 -0.20 -0.60
C ALA A 360 12.62 0.85 -0.46
N ARG A 361 11.45 0.59 -1.01
CA ARG A 361 10.27 1.44 -0.91
C ARG A 361 9.79 1.59 0.53
N GLN A 362 9.62 0.47 1.24
CA GLN A 362 9.16 0.49 2.63
C GLN A 362 10.18 1.12 3.56
N SER A 363 11.48 0.91 3.31
CA SER A 363 12.54 1.58 4.06
C SER A 363 12.48 3.10 3.87
N ALA A 364 12.22 3.58 2.66
CA ALA A 364 12.02 5.01 2.40
C ALA A 364 10.78 5.57 3.13
N ILE A 365 9.67 4.82 3.13
CA ILE A 365 8.45 5.20 3.84
C ILE A 365 8.70 5.27 5.36
N TYR A 366 9.31 4.22 5.94
CA TYR A 366 9.63 4.20 7.37
C TYR A 366 10.65 5.28 7.74
N ALA A 367 11.69 5.51 6.91
CA ALA A 367 12.68 6.56 7.17
C ALA A 367 12.03 7.95 7.29
N GLY A 368 11.03 8.24 6.46
CA GLY A 368 10.22 9.46 6.60
C GLY A 368 9.42 9.50 7.90
N PHE A 369 8.77 8.40 8.29
CA PHE A 369 7.97 8.34 9.53
C PHE A 369 8.83 8.32 10.79
N VAL A 370 10.08 7.86 10.72
CA VAL A 370 11.04 7.88 11.83
C VAL A 370 11.58 9.29 12.04
N GLY A 371 12.02 9.95 10.98
CA GLY A 371 12.56 11.32 11.02
C GLY A 371 13.92 11.43 11.71
N ASP A 372 14.73 10.37 11.69
CA ASP A 372 16.09 10.40 12.20
C ASP A 372 17.06 11.03 11.19
N ASP A 373 17.75 12.11 11.60
CA ASP A 373 18.67 12.84 10.72
C ASP A 373 19.79 11.98 10.13
N SER A 374 20.18 10.89 10.80
CA SER A 374 21.21 9.96 10.32
C SER A 374 20.79 9.18 9.06
N LEU A 375 19.50 9.15 8.74
CA LEU A 375 18.96 8.51 7.54
C LEU A 375 18.98 9.44 6.31
N LEU A 376 19.11 10.76 6.50
CA LEU A 376 19.06 11.73 5.40
C LEU A 376 20.03 11.42 4.24
N PRO A 377 21.31 11.09 4.49
CA PRO A 377 22.24 10.76 3.39
C PRO A 377 21.77 9.56 2.55
N ALA A 378 21.27 8.52 3.20
CA ALA A 378 20.78 7.32 2.51
C ALA A 378 19.46 7.57 1.75
N ILE A 379 18.56 8.44 2.28
CA ILE A 379 17.34 8.81 1.56
C ILE A 379 17.67 9.63 0.30
N VAL A 380 18.62 10.56 0.40
CA VAL A 380 19.08 11.36 -0.75
C VAL A 380 19.74 10.46 -1.80
N GLU A 381 20.60 9.53 -1.39
CA GLU A 381 21.21 8.55 -2.27
C GLU A 381 20.15 7.70 -2.98
N ALA A 382 19.20 7.12 -2.25
CA ALA A 382 18.10 6.33 -2.82
C ALA A 382 17.26 7.14 -3.82
N LEU A 383 16.98 8.42 -3.55
CA LEU A 383 16.25 9.29 -4.47
C LEU A 383 16.99 9.52 -5.79
N ILE A 384 18.32 9.63 -5.74
CA ILE A 384 19.15 9.96 -6.90
C ILE A 384 19.53 8.69 -7.68
N GLU A 385 19.92 7.62 -6.98
CA GLU A 385 20.47 6.40 -7.60
C GLU A 385 19.39 5.43 -8.12
N HIS A 386 18.17 5.43 -7.52
CA HIS A 386 17.09 4.53 -7.96
C HIS A 386 16.17 5.17 -8.98
N ASN A 387 16.71 5.86 -9.99
CA ASN A 387 15.90 6.55 -11.00
C ASN A 387 15.08 5.60 -11.91
N GLU A 388 15.40 4.32 -11.94
CA GLU A 388 14.63 3.26 -12.61
C GLU A 388 13.49 2.71 -11.74
N ARG A 389 13.47 3.01 -10.44
CA ARG A 389 12.48 2.53 -9.46
C ARG A 389 11.56 3.67 -9.03
N LEU A 390 10.61 4.01 -9.90
CA LEU A 390 9.72 5.16 -9.70
C LEU A 390 9.07 5.21 -8.31
N ARG A 391 8.66 4.05 -7.77
CA ARG A 391 7.99 4.01 -6.47
C ARG A 391 8.95 4.28 -5.31
N VAL A 392 10.19 3.81 -5.40
CA VAL A 392 11.25 4.15 -4.42
C VAL A 392 11.54 5.66 -4.46
N GLN A 393 11.70 6.23 -5.65
CA GLN A 393 11.88 7.69 -5.80
C GLN A 393 10.73 8.50 -5.21
N MET A 394 9.50 8.10 -5.48
CA MET A 394 8.31 8.79 -4.93
C MET A 394 8.30 8.72 -3.39
N SER A 395 8.64 7.57 -2.81
CA SER A 395 8.68 7.37 -1.36
C SER A 395 9.83 8.14 -0.72
N ALA A 396 11.02 8.11 -1.31
CA ALA A 396 12.17 8.88 -0.85
C ALA A 396 11.92 10.41 -0.94
N ASN A 397 11.33 10.87 -2.04
CA ASN A 397 10.94 12.26 -2.21
C ASN A 397 9.94 12.70 -1.13
N LYS A 398 8.92 11.87 -0.84
CA LYS A 398 7.97 12.12 0.26
C LYS A 398 8.68 12.11 1.61
N ALA A 399 9.59 11.17 1.85
CA ALA A 399 10.37 11.10 3.10
C ALA A 399 11.15 12.38 3.34
N LEU A 400 11.87 12.90 2.34
CA LEU A 400 12.64 14.14 2.45
C LEU A 400 11.77 15.36 2.80
N SER A 401 10.51 15.38 2.37
CA SER A 401 9.59 16.48 2.73
C SER A 401 9.21 16.51 4.22
N LEU A 402 9.54 15.48 4.98
CA LEU A 402 9.29 15.38 6.42
C LEU A 402 10.48 15.85 7.27
N TYR A 403 11.56 16.31 6.62
CA TYR A 403 12.75 16.89 7.26
C TYR A 403 12.85 18.39 6.99
N PRO A 404 13.58 19.14 7.81
CA PRO A 404 13.83 20.57 7.57
C PRO A 404 14.49 20.81 6.21
N LYS A 405 13.97 21.78 5.45
CA LYS A 405 14.44 22.12 4.11
C LYS A 405 15.97 22.30 4.05
N GLU A 406 16.51 23.09 4.98
CA GLU A 406 17.94 23.43 5.02
C GLU A 406 18.83 22.19 5.20
N LYS A 407 18.38 21.22 6.01
CA LYS A 407 19.10 19.95 6.20
C LYS A 407 19.09 19.12 4.92
N VAL A 408 17.94 19.04 4.25
CA VAL A 408 17.79 18.29 3.00
C VAL A 408 18.65 18.91 1.89
N GLU A 409 18.57 20.23 1.70
CA GLU A 409 19.36 20.95 0.69
C GLU A 409 20.87 20.76 0.93
N LYS A 410 21.32 20.90 2.17
CA LYS A 410 22.72 20.64 2.53
C LYS A 410 23.13 19.21 2.24
N THR A 411 22.31 18.21 2.57
CA THR A 411 22.63 16.80 2.32
C THR A 411 22.75 16.50 0.82
N ILE A 412 21.88 17.13 0.00
CA ILE A 412 21.97 17.03 -1.47
C ILE A 412 23.28 17.66 -1.97
N GLU A 413 23.67 18.82 -1.45
CA GLU A 413 24.93 19.46 -1.79
C GLU A 413 26.14 18.59 -1.41
N ASP A 414 26.11 18.01 -0.21
CA ASP A 414 27.15 17.12 0.30
C ASP A 414 27.25 15.82 -0.53
N PHE A 415 26.14 15.32 -1.09
CA PHE A 415 26.13 14.20 -1.99
C PHE A 415 26.84 14.54 -3.31
N TYR A 416 26.41 15.62 -3.99
CA TYR A 416 27.00 16.02 -5.27
C TYR A 416 28.44 16.50 -5.16
N ALA A 417 28.90 16.91 -3.97
CA ALA A 417 30.32 17.22 -3.74
C ALA A 417 31.23 15.98 -3.72
N LYS A 418 30.67 14.79 -3.56
CA LYS A 418 31.42 13.51 -3.46
C LYS A 418 31.37 12.66 -4.72
N VAL A 419 30.47 12.97 -5.65
CA VAL A 419 30.25 12.17 -6.86
C VAL A 419 30.61 12.98 -8.09
N ASP A 420 31.24 12.34 -9.07
CA ASP A 420 31.52 12.91 -10.39
C ASP A 420 30.46 12.38 -11.38
N ARG A 421 29.47 13.21 -11.70
CA ARG A 421 28.36 12.84 -12.57
C ARG A 421 28.26 13.81 -13.75
N LEU A 422 27.99 13.22 -14.91
CA LEU A 422 27.69 14.01 -16.10
C LEU A 422 26.38 14.80 -15.88
N ASN A 423 26.40 16.11 -16.13
CA ASN A 423 25.27 17.02 -15.95
C ASN A 423 24.76 17.20 -14.50
N GLU A 424 25.58 16.96 -13.50
CA GLU A 424 25.24 17.08 -12.08
C GLU A 424 24.50 18.38 -11.72
N ASN A 425 24.92 19.53 -12.27
CA ASN A 425 24.28 20.82 -11.99
C ASN A 425 22.83 20.89 -12.45
N GLU A 426 22.48 20.31 -13.59
CA GLU A 426 21.11 20.29 -14.09
C GLU A 426 20.25 19.25 -13.33
N GLU A 427 20.83 18.11 -12.98
CA GLU A 427 20.19 17.10 -12.16
C GLU A 427 19.84 17.68 -10.78
N LYS A 428 20.82 18.26 -10.08
CA LYS A 428 20.65 18.93 -8.78
C LYS A 428 19.58 20.02 -8.84
N LYS A 429 19.60 20.89 -9.85
CA LYS A 429 18.59 21.94 -10.02
C LYS A 429 17.18 21.38 -10.19
N ARG A 430 17.02 20.29 -10.97
CA ARG A 430 15.71 19.64 -11.16
C ARG A 430 15.22 19.03 -9.86
N LEU A 431 16.08 18.35 -9.13
CA LEU A 431 15.78 17.75 -7.83
C LEU A 431 15.31 18.80 -6.84
N LEU A 432 16.09 19.86 -6.62
CA LEU A 432 15.73 20.95 -5.71
C LEU A 432 14.40 21.62 -6.09
N ARG A 433 14.12 21.85 -7.38
CA ARG A 433 12.82 22.35 -7.84
C ARG A 433 11.65 21.39 -7.54
N SER A 434 11.89 20.09 -7.60
CA SER A 434 10.84 19.10 -7.29
C SER A 434 10.48 19.11 -5.80
N LEU A 435 11.47 19.23 -4.93
CA LEU A 435 11.34 19.32 -3.48
C LEU A 435 10.75 20.66 -3.02
N GLU A 436 11.10 21.78 -3.68
CA GLU A 436 10.61 23.12 -3.32
C GLU A 436 9.09 23.19 -3.20
N ARG A 437 8.36 22.55 -4.11
CA ARG A 437 6.89 22.53 -4.06
C ARG A 437 6.36 21.84 -2.80
N MET A 438 7.07 20.84 -2.30
CA MET A 438 6.66 20.09 -1.11
C MET A 438 6.93 20.93 0.15
N PHE A 439 8.07 21.59 0.21
CA PHE A 439 8.40 22.51 1.33
C PHE A 439 7.48 23.74 1.37
N VAL A 440 7.14 24.30 0.22
CA VAL A 440 6.13 25.39 0.15
C VAL A 440 4.77 24.92 0.64
N GLN A 441 4.36 23.70 0.30
CA GLN A 441 3.09 23.15 0.78
C GLN A 441 3.13 22.85 2.27
N GLU A 442 4.23 22.31 2.79
CA GLU A 442 4.45 22.10 4.22
C GLU A 442 4.34 23.42 4.99
N ALA A 443 5.12 24.43 4.60
CA ALA A 443 5.11 25.76 5.24
C ALA A 443 3.70 26.39 5.24
N LYS A 444 2.93 26.24 4.16
CA LYS A 444 1.55 26.71 4.08
C LYS A 444 0.62 25.99 5.04
N VAL A 445 0.76 24.66 5.17
CA VAL A 445 -0.03 23.87 6.12
C VAL A 445 0.30 24.31 7.55
N HIS A 446 1.60 24.42 7.88
CA HIS A 446 2.05 24.85 9.20
C HIS A 446 1.57 26.28 9.52
N GLN A 447 1.74 27.22 8.61
CA GLN A 447 1.25 28.59 8.78
C GLN A 447 -0.26 28.63 9.05
N THR A 448 -1.06 27.89 8.25
CA THR A 448 -2.52 27.84 8.44
C THR A 448 -2.92 27.26 9.81
N LEU A 449 -2.20 26.25 10.26
CA LEU A 449 -2.41 25.59 11.53
C LEU A 449 -2.12 26.52 12.71
N MET A 450 -1.03 27.30 12.62
CA MET A 450 -0.58 28.21 13.67
C MET A 450 -1.32 29.55 13.69
N ASP A 451 -1.98 29.93 12.60
CA ASP A 451 -2.71 31.20 12.50
C ASP A 451 -3.99 31.18 13.35
N VAL A 452 -3.93 31.81 14.53
CA VAL A 452 -5.07 31.91 15.46
C VAL A 452 -6.23 32.74 14.89
N ALA A 453 -5.99 33.58 13.88
CA ALA A 453 -7.03 34.37 13.20
C ALA A 453 -7.72 33.57 12.07
N ALA A 454 -7.15 32.45 11.66
CA ALA A 454 -7.76 31.60 10.63
C ALA A 454 -9.05 30.93 11.14
N PRO A 455 -10.06 30.71 10.27
CA PRO A 455 -11.26 29.97 10.63
C PRO A 455 -10.93 28.60 11.22
N GLU A 456 -11.57 28.24 12.32
CA GLU A 456 -11.34 26.98 13.05
C GLU A 456 -11.37 25.74 12.14
N ALA A 457 -12.36 25.65 11.25
CA ALA A 457 -12.48 24.55 10.30
C ALA A 457 -11.28 24.42 9.35
N LYS A 458 -10.63 25.54 8.98
CA LYS A 458 -9.40 25.53 8.17
C LYS A 458 -8.21 25.02 8.98
N ARG A 459 -8.09 25.47 10.23
CA ARG A 459 -7.04 24.99 11.14
C ARG A 459 -7.17 23.48 11.38
N ILE A 460 -8.38 23.00 11.68
CA ILE A 460 -8.67 21.56 11.86
C ILE A 460 -8.30 20.77 10.59
N SER A 461 -8.65 21.28 9.41
CA SER A 461 -8.26 20.64 8.14
C SER A 461 -6.75 20.56 7.96
N ALA A 462 -6.01 21.63 8.32
CA ALA A 462 -4.55 21.64 8.29
C ALA A 462 -3.95 20.65 9.29
N ILE A 463 -4.47 20.60 10.53
CA ILE A 463 -4.04 19.64 11.56
C ILE A 463 -4.23 18.19 11.11
N ARG A 464 -5.35 17.88 10.46
CA ARG A 464 -5.60 16.52 9.94
C ARG A 464 -4.57 16.05 8.92
N ASN A 465 -3.88 16.96 8.21
CA ASN A 465 -2.78 16.57 7.34
C ASN A 465 -1.57 16.04 8.13
N VAL A 466 -1.37 16.51 9.37
CA VAL A 466 -0.24 16.08 10.22
C VAL A 466 -0.28 14.58 10.53
N ARG A 467 -1.46 13.94 10.47
CA ARG A 467 -1.59 12.48 10.60
C ARG A 467 -0.81 11.71 9.53
N ASN A 468 -0.78 12.25 8.30
CA ASN A 468 -0.17 11.62 7.13
C ASN A 468 1.22 12.17 6.80
N TYR A 469 1.56 13.32 7.40
CA TYR A 469 2.81 14.05 7.22
C TYR A 469 3.37 14.40 8.59
N THR A 470 4.21 13.50 9.11
CA THR A 470 4.83 13.64 10.43
C THR A 470 5.98 14.64 10.38
N PHE A 471 5.67 15.94 10.35
CA PHE A 471 6.70 16.98 10.39
C PHE A 471 7.35 17.03 11.78
N HIS A 472 8.39 16.23 11.98
CA HIS A 472 9.05 16.00 13.26
C HIS A 472 9.60 17.26 13.91
N PHE A 473 10.05 18.22 13.10
CA PHE A 473 10.65 19.48 13.54
C PHE A 473 9.63 20.52 14.03
N HIS A 474 8.33 20.27 13.87
CA HIS A 474 7.26 21.12 14.39
C HIS A 474 6.57 20.56 15.64
N VAL A 475 7.07 19.50 16.23
CA VAL A 475 6.41 18.82 17.38
C VAL A 475 6.20 19.78 18.54
N ASP A 476 7.15 20.65 18.85
CA ASP A 476 7.01 21.62 19.95
C ASP A 476 5.90 22.64 19.68
N ASP A 477 5.75 23.10 18.45
CA ASP A 477 4.66 23.98 18.05
C ASP A 477 3.30 23.28 18.22
N TYR A 478 3.21 22.01 17.82
CA TYR A 478 1.99 21.21 17.97
C TYR A 478 1.63 20.97 19.44
N LEU A 479 2.61 20.69 20.28
CA LEU A 479 2.43 20.57 21.73
C LEU A 479 1.97 21.90 22.34
N ASN A 480 2.48 23.03 21.85
CA ASN A 480 2.06 24.36 22.29
C ASN A 480 0.60 24.66 21.91
N VAL A 481 0.15 24.24 20.72
CA VAL A 481 -1.28 24.36 20.32
C VAL A 481 -2.20 23.63 21.31
N ILE A 482 -1.80 22.44 21.77
CA ILE A 482 -2.59 21.66 22.76
C ILE A 482 -2.56 22.35 24.12
N ARG A 483 -1.41 22.87 24.54
CA ARG A 483 -1.18 23.45 25.86
C ARG A 483 -1.91 24.79 26.04
N ASP A 484 -1.96 25.60 25.00
CA ASP A 484 -2.54 26.95 25.05
C ASP A 484 -4.08 26.90 25.13
N ALA A 485 -4.61 27.28 26.30
CA ALA A 485 -6.05 27.37 26.56
C ALA A 485 -6.74 28.49 25.75
N GLY A 486 -6.01 29.39 25.13
CA GLY A 486 -6.55 30.39 24.20
C GLY A 486 -6.95 29.81 22.84
N ASN A 487 -6.50 28.59 22.49
CA ASN A 487 -6.95 27.89 21.30
C ASN A 487 -8.36 27.29 21.51
N PRO A 488 -9.20 27.26 20.45
CA PRO A 488 -10.47 26.54 20.49
C PRO A 488 -10.29 25.09 20.94
N GLN A 489 -11.21 24.61 21.78
CA GLN A 489 -11.10 23.27 22.37
C GLN A 489 -11.00 22.17 21.32
N GLU A 490 -11.81 22.23 20.23
CA GLU A 490 -11.76 21.24 19.15
C GLU A 490 -10.39 21.23 18.44
N VAL A 491 -9.76 22.38 18.23
CA VAL A 491 -8.40 22.49 17.68
C VAL A 491 -7.38 21.76 18.55
N ARG A 492 -7.47 21.93 19.87
CA ARG A 492 -6.59 21.25 20.83
C ARG A 492 -6.77 19.74 20.82
N VAL A 493 -8.02 19.26 20.79
CA VAL A 493 -8.37 17.85 20.74
C VAL A 493 -7.86 17.20 19.44
N VAL A 494 -8.14 17.81 18.28
CA VAL A 494 -7.71 17.27 16.98
C VAL A 494 -6.18 17.30 16.84
N MET A 495 -5.49 18.26 17.47
CA MET A 495 -4.02 18.28 17.48
C MET A 495 -3.47 17.15 18.36
N ALA A 496 -4.04 16.91 19.53
CA ALA A 496 -3.66 15.79 20.39
C ALA A 496 -3.83 14.44 19.65
N GLU A 497 -4.95 14.30 18.94
CA GLU A 497 -5.21 13.11 18.11
C GLU A 497 -4.18 12.97 16.98
N ALA A 498 -3.83 14.05 16.30
CA ALA A 498 -2.86 14.04 15.22
C ALA A 498 -1.46 13.61 15.70
N LEU A 499 -1.01 14.05 16.88
CA LEU A 499 0.25 13.61 17.48
C LEU A 499 0.24 12.12 17.84
N GLY A 500 -0.92 11.53 18.09
CA GLY A 500 -1.06 10.09 18.33
C GLY A 500 -0.65 9.20 17.14
N TRP A 501 -0.42 9.77 15.95
CA TRP A 501 0.05 9.07 14.76
C TRP A 501 1.58 9.10 14.58
N PHE A 502 2.32 9.75 15.49
CA PHE A 502 3.79 9.78 15.49
C PHE A 502 4.39 8.50 16.09
N THR A 503 3.78 7.36 15.84
CA THR A 503 4.12 6.08 16.46
C THR A 503 5.53 5.59 16.15
N ASN A 504 6.08 5.91 14.97
CA ASN A 504 7.44 5.55 14.57
C ASN A 504 8.45 6.69 14.72
N SER A 505 8.00 7.89 15.12
CA SER A 505 8.83 9.09 15.17
C SER A 505 9.89 9.03 16.27
N VAL A 506 11.10 9.52 15.98
CA VAL A 506 12.12 9.79 17.01
C VAL A 506 11.63 10.80 18.08
N GLN A 507 10.60 11.60 17.77
CA GLN A 507 9.95 12.51 18.71
C GLN A 507 8.93 11.82 19.65
N ARG A 508 8.62 10.56 19.42
CA ARG A 508 7.62 9.83 20.22
C ARG A 508 7.86 9.88 21.73
N PRO A 509 9.10 9.67 22.25
CA PRO A 509 9.34 9.77 23.69
C PRO A 509 9.06 11.18 24.24
N HIS A 510 9.46 12.23 23.50
CA HIS A 510 9.21 13.60 23.88
C HIS A 510 7.71 13.93 23.88
N ILE A 511 6.98 13.54 22.83
CA ILE A 511 5.53 13.71 22.76
C ILE A 511 4.84 13.01 23.94
N LEU A 512 5.21 11.77 24.26
CA LEU A 512 4.65 11.01 25.37
C LEU A 512 4.88 11.69 26.72
N GLU A 513 6.09 12.20 26.96
CA GLU A 513 6.44 12.88 28.19
C GLU A 513 5.59 14.14 28.37
N GLU A 514 5.51 14.98 27.33
CA GLU A 514 4.78 16.26 27.38
C GLU A 514 3.26 16.05 27.50
N ILE A 515 2.68 15.07 26.79
CA ILE A 515 1.25 14.74 26.90
C ILE A 515 0.91 14.20 28.31
N LYS A 516 1.76 13.36 28.90
CA LYS A 516 1.59 12.89 30.28
C LYS A 516 1.63 14.06 31.30
N LYS A 517 2.52 15.04 31.10
CA LYS A 517 2.55 16.25 31.92
C LYS A 517 1.25 17.07 31.78
N MET A 518 0.76 17.24 30.54
CA MET A 518 -0.49 17.96 30.29
C MET A 518 -1.68 17.27 30.95
N GLN A 519 -1.75 15.93 30.92
CA GLN A 519 -2.84 15.17 31.53
C GLN A 519 -2.96 15.38 33.05
N GLN A 520 -1.87 15.76 33.71
CA GLN A 520 -1.86 16.05 35.15
C GLN A 520 -2.34 17.48 35.48
N THR A 521 -2.60 18.31 34.46
CA THR A 521 -3.07 19.69 34.66
C THR A 521 -4.50 19.69 35.21
N ALA A 522 -4.74 20.48 36.26
CA ALA A 522 -6.07 20.64 36.84
C ALA A 522 -7.02 21.33 35.83
N ASN A 523 -8.30 20.92 35.87
CA ASN A 523 -9.38 21.53 35.07
C ASN A 523 -9.24 21.42 33.55
N LEU A 524 -8.63 20.33 33.04
CA LEU A 524 -8.70 20.03 31.61
C LEU A 524 -10.14 19.71 31.18
N PRO A 525 -10.59 20.18 29.98
CA PRO A 525 -11.84 19.73 29.39
C PRO A 525 -11.88 18.21 29.23
N GLU A 526 -13.04 17.57 29.47
CA GLU A 526 -13.18 16.10 29.49
C GLU A 526 -12.80 15.45 28.16
N ASP A 527 -13.19 16.05 27.04
CA ASP A 527 -12.89 15.56 25.69
C ASP A 527 -11.40 15.63 25.37
N LEU A 528 -10.73 16.71 25.78
CA LEU A 528 -9.27 16.82 25.65
C LEU A 528 -8.56 15.78 26.52
N LYS A 529 -9.01 15.60 27.75
CA LYS A 529 -8.44 14.60 28.66
C LYS A 529 -8.59 13.18 28.08
N ALA A 530 -9.77 12.85 27.56
CA ALA A 530 -10.02 11.56 26.92
C ALA A 530 -9.12 11.33 25.68
N GLU A 531 -8.92 12.38 24.85
CA GLU A 531 -8.04 12.25 23.68
C GLU A 531 -6.58 12.13 24.07
N LEU A 532 -6.10 12.85 25.09
CA LEU A 532 -4.74 12.67 25.60
C LEU A 532 -4.51 11.23 26.07
N GLU A 533 -5.49 10.60 26.74
CA GLU A 533 -5.43 9.17 27.11
C GLU A 533 -5.32 8.26 25.90
N GLN A 534 -6.11 8.51 24.85
CA GLN A 534 -6.06 7.72 23.62
C GLN A 534 -4.72 7.90 22.89
N THR A 535 -4.21 9.12 22.86
CA THR A 535 -2.89 9.44 22.27
C THR A 535 -1.76 8.73 23.03
N ILE A 536 -1.78 8.75 24.37
CA ILE A 536 -0.82 7.98 25.19
C ILE A 536 -0.90 6.49 24.84
N LYS A 537 -2.10 5.92 24.73
CA LYS A 537 -2.25 4.50 24.36
C LYS A 537 -1.64 4.21 22.99
N ARG A 538 -1.96 5.02 21.94
CA ARG A 538 -1.40 4.84 20.60
C ARG A 538 0.13 4.90 20.58
N LEU A 539 0.70 5.84 21.31
CA LEU A 539 2.15 6.05 21.36
C LEU A 539 2.85 5.05 22.30
N SER A 540 2.16 4.32 23.16
CA SER A 540 2.72 3.32 24.08
C SER A 540 2.74 1.90 23.52
N LEU A 541 2.11 1.67 22.35
CA LEU A 541 2.15 0.40 21.63
C LEU A 541 3.51 0.20 20.96
#